data_7423ef7298f3dbd563ce6e2dd8748a87
#
_entry.id   7423ef7298f3dbd563ce6e2dd8748a87
#
_cell.length_a   1.000
_cell.length_b   1.000
_cell.length_c   1.000
_cell.angle_alpha   90.00
_cell.angle_beta   90.00
_cell.angle_gamma   90.00
#
_symmetry.space_group_name_H-M   'P 1'
#
loop_
_entity.id
_entity.type
_entity.pdbx_description
1 polymer ?
#
loop_
_entity_poly.entity_id
_entity_poly.type
_entity_poly.pdbx_seq_one_letter_code
_entity_poly.pdbx_strand_id
1 'polypeptide(L)'
;MSTAEDWAGDLGRRWAAEAERQDRMLAAFEAAGRAALGDVAGRRVLDLGCGPGASSFALARDGAETTGLDVSPDLLAVARARAAEPGAPPVAFVEGDAASARFEAPFDALFSRFGCMFFEDPVPAWRNLRAALLPGAPFVGVAWRPVKQNLWVFEPLKLIGDLLPPQPSPPPGAPGPFGWAEPALPGAWLAEAGWREVGFAEAEADIALGGETGASPPLPRAAEAIMTGGPLSRRILELPEDAQAEVRARLEAGLAPFVRDGAVRLPGRVWVATARA
;
A
#
# COMPACT_ATOMS: atom_id res chain seq x y z
N MET A 1 -3.06 -14.68 0.68
CA MET A 1 -1.68 -14.25 0.29
C MET A 1 -1.82 -13.55 -1.05
N SER A 2 -1.05 -12.53 -1.32
CA SER A 2 -1.05 -11.81 -2.60
C SER A 2 0.37 -11.85 -3.15
N THR A 3 0.55 -12.55 -4.26
CA THR A 3 1.85 -12.77 -4.91
C THR A 3 2.12 -11.73 -6.00
N ALA A 4 3.32 -11.73 -6.57
CA ALA A 4 3.66 -10.91 -7.73
C ALA A 4 2.74 -11.24 -8.93
N GLU A 5 2.37 -12.51 -9.12
CA GLU A 5 1.45 -12.95 -10.17
C GLU A 5 0.03 -12.40 -9.96
N ASP A 6 -0.48 -12.38 -8.71
CA ASP A 6 -1.77 -11.75 -8.40
C ASP A 6 -1.79 -10.27 -8.78
N TRP A 7 -0.70 -9.54 -8.49
CA TRP A 7 -0.54 -8.12 -8.84
C TRP A 7 -0.36 -7.87 -10.33
N ALA A 8 0.30 -8.76 -11.05
CA ALA A 8 0.38 -8.70 -12.51
C ALA A 8 -0.96 -9.06 -13.20
N GLY A 9 -1.92 -9.61 -12.47
CA GLY A 9 -3.22 -10.07 -12.96
C GLY A 9 -4.42 -9.29 -12.40
N ASP A 10 -5.46 -10.02 -11.96
CA ASP A 10 -6.76 -9.47 -11.56
C ASP A 10 -6.69 -8.46 -10.41
N LEU A 11 -5.77 -8.64 -9.46
CA LEU A 11 -5.63 -7.73 -8.34
C LEU A 11 -5.15 -6.36 -8.83
N GLY A 12 -4.12 -6.33 -9.69
CA GLY A 12 -3.61 -5.09 -10.29
C GLY A 12 -4.68 -4.36 -11.10
N ARG A 13 -5.46 -5.06 -11.94
CA ARG A 13 -6.56 -4.45 -12.70
C ARG A 13 -7.61 -3.78 -11.80
N ARG A 14 -8.03 -4.45 -10.73
CA ARG A 14 -9.00 -3.88 -9.77
C ARG A 14 -8.45 -2.66 -9.05
N TRP A 15 -7.19 -2.70 -8.66
CA TRP A 15 -6.54 -1.56 -8.03
C TRP A 15 -6.35 -0.39 -8.98
N ALA A 16 -6.03 -0.65 -10.26
CA ALA A 16 -5.92 0.36 -11.29
C ALA A 16 -7.24 1.10 -11.52
N ALA A 17 -8.37 0.38 -11.54
CA ALA A 17 -9.70 0.98 -11.66
C ALA A 17 -10.07 1.93 -10.51
N GLU A 18 -9.45 1.75 -9.32
CA GLU A 18 -9.72 2.50 -8.10
C GLU A 18 -8.56 3.41 -7.67
N ALA A 19 -7.60 3.64 -8.58
CA ALA A 19 -6.33 4.30 -8.28
C ALA A 19 -6.48 5.64 -7.55
N GLU A 20 -7.36 6.54 -8.04
CA GLU A 20 -7.56 7.85 -7.41
C GLU A 20 -8.14 7.75 -5.98
N ARG A 21 -9.06 6.82 -5.76
CA ARG A 21 -9.64 6.60 -4.43
C ARG A 21 -8.58 6.08 -3.46
N GLN A 22 -7.77 5.12 -3.91
CA GLN A 22 -6.68 4.56 -3.11
C GLN A 22 -5.64 5.63 -2.78
N ASP A 23 -5.27 6.46 -3.73
CA ASP A 23 -4.30 7.52 -3.50
C ASP A 23 -4.77 8.52 -2.45
N ARG A 24 -6.02 8.97 -2.52
CA ARG A 24 -6.60 9.87 -1.51
C ARG A 24 -6.64 9.21 -0.13
N MET A 25 -7.06 7.94 -0.06
CA MET A 25 -7.15 7.18 1.18
C MET A 25 -5.78 7.01 1.88
N LEU A 26 -4.71 6.86 1.09
CA LEU A 26 -3.38 6.54 1.58
C LEU A 26 -2.43 7.76 1.68
N ALA A 27 -2.89 8.96 1.29
CA ALA A 27 -2.05 10.17 1.18
C ALA A 27 -1.38 10.57 2.51
N ALA A 28 -2.09 10.45 3.64
CA ALA A 28 -1.54 10.81 4.95
C ALA A 28 -0.35 9.90 5.34
N PHE A 29 -0.42 8.63 4.99
CA PHE A 29 0.66 7.66 5.26
C PHE A 29 1.86 7.88 4.34
N GLU A 30 1.63 8.29 3.08
CA GLU A 30 2.68 8.70 2.15
C GLU A 30 3.47 9.89 2.72
N ALA A 31 2.76 10.91 3.21
CA ALA A 31 3.39 12.10 3.79
C ALA A 31 4.28 11.74 5.00
N ALA A 32 3.82 10.83 5.86
CA ALA A 32 4.61 10.34 7.00
C ALA A 32 5.88 9.61 6.54
N GLY A 33 5.79 8.77 5.51
CA GLY A 33 6.95 8.09 4.93
C GLY A 33 7.93 9.07 4.29
N ARG A 34 7.47 10.03 3.48
CA ARG A 34 8.34 11.05 2.86
C ARG A 34 9.03 11.94 3.90
N ALA A 35 8.32 12.31 4.97
CA ALA A 35 8.92 13.06 6.07
C ALA A 35 10.08 12.28 6.74
N ALA A 36 9.96 10.97 6.88
CA ALA A 36 11.01 10.11 7.42
C ALA A 36 12.20 9.94 6.45
N LEU A 37 11.94 9.97 5.12
CA LEU A 37 12.99 9.91 4.09
C LEU A 37 13.84 11.20 4.08
N GLY A 38 13.22 12.33 4.39
CA GLY A 38 13.86 13.64 4.44
C GLY A 38 14.04 14.28 3.06
N ASP A 39 15.04 15.16 2.94
CA ASP A 39 15.32 15.88 1.69
C ASP A 39 15.81 14.92 0.59
N VAL A 40 15.12 14.96 -0.55
CA VAL A 40 15.41 14.15 -1.74
C VAL A 40 15.77 14.99 -2.97
N ALA A 41 15.85 16.31 -2.84
CA ALA A 41 16.14 17.18 -3.97
C ALA A 41 17.48 16.82 -4.64
N GLY A 42 17.45 16.61 -5.95
CA GLY A 42 18.61 16.19 -6.75
C GLY A 42 19.06 14.75 -6.53
N ARG A 43 18.34 13.94 -5.73
CA ARG A 43 18.68 12.54 -5.48
C ARG A 43 17.94 11.62 -6.45
N ARG A 44 18.58 10.52 -6.82
CA ARG A 44 17.96 9.43 -7.55
C ARG A 44 17.24 8.51 -6.56
N VAL A 45 15.91 8.45 -6.63
CA VAL A 45 15.07 7.68 -5.71
C VAL A 45 14.36 6.54 -6.44
N LEU A 46 14.50 5.32 -5.93
CA LEU A 46 13.70 4.17 -6.36
C LEU A 46 12.44 4.10 -5.51
N ASP A 47 11.26 4.14 -6.15
CA ASP A 47 9.95 3.92 -5.52
C ASP A 47 9.50 2.49 -5.77
N LEU A 48 9.60 1.64 -4.77
CA LEU A 48 9.32 0.21 -4.80
C LEU A 48 7.83 -0.09 -4.65
N GLY A 49 7.25 -0.81 -5.60
CA GLY A 49 5.81 -1.07 -5.64
C GLY A 49 5.04 0.24 -5.82
N CYS A 50 5.46 1.03 -6.83
CA CYS A 50 4.97 2.39 -7.04
C CYS A 50 3.49 2.45 -7.43
N GLY A 51 2.91 1.35 -7.91
CA GLY A 51 1.53 1.25 -8.35
C GLY A 51 1.18 2.30 -9.41
N PRO A 52 0.08 3.07 -9.23
CA PRO A 52 -0.34 4.13 -10.16
C PRO A 52 0.48 5.42 -10.04
N GLY A 53 1.62 5.39 -9.33
CA GLY A 53 2.65 6.42 -9.33
C GLY A 53 2.46 7.56 -8.33
N ALA A 54 1.48 7.53 -7.42
CA ALA A 54 1.22 8.67 -6.53
C ALA A 54 2.45 9.09 -5.72
N SER A 55 3.12 8.14 -5.04
CA SER A 55 4.36 8.38 -4.31
C SER A 55 5.51 8.81 -5.21
N SER A 56 5.62 8.21 -6.39
CA SER A 56 6.65 8.59 -7.38
C SER A 56 6.52 10.04 -7.81
N PHE A 57 5.31 10.50 -8.12
CA PHE A 57 5.06 11.90 -8.46
C PHE A 57 5.26 12.84 -7.28
N ALA A 58 4.94 12.41 -6.05
CA ALA A 58 5.18 13.22 -4.86
C ALA A 58 6.69 13.42 -4.63
N LEU A 59 7.49 12.36 -4.73
CA LEU A 59 8.95 12.43 -4.64
C LEU A 59 9.56 13.31 -5.75
N ALA A 60 9.04 13.20 -6.98
CA ALA A 60 9.50 14.06 -8.08
C ALA A 60 9.15 15.54 -7.87
N ARG A 61 7.98 15.85 -7.26
CA ARG A 61 7.62 17.24 -6.86
C ARG A 61 8.54 17.76 -5.74
N ASP A 62 9.05 16.89 -4.88
CA ASP A 62 10.06 17.23 -3.86
C ASP A 62 11.48 17.37 -4.47
N GLY A 63 11.62 17.25 -5.79
CA GLY A 63 12.86 17.47 -6.54
C GLY A 63 13.73 16.24 -6.77
N ALA A 64 13.22 15.04 -6.48
CA ALA A 64 13.94 13.78 -6.77
C ALA A 64 13.91 13.43 -8.26
N GLU A 65 14.99 12.79 -8.75
CA GLU A 65 14.98 11.99 -9.97
C GLU A 65 14.38 10.62 -9.64
N THR A 66 13.07 10.44 -9.91
CA THR A 66 12.33 9.29 -9.42
C THR A 66 12.18 8.21 -10.48
N THR A 67 12.47 6.96 -10.09
CA THR A 67 12.13 5.75 -10.85
C THR A 67 11.13 4.94 -10.05
N GLY A 68 9.92 4.76 -10.58
CA GLY A 68 8.92 3.84 -10.03
C GLY A 68 9.08 2.44 -10.59
N LEU A 69 9.14 1.45 -9.72
CA LEU A 69 9.19 0.02 -10.06
C LEU A 69 7.93 -0.67 -9.58
N ASP A 70 7.23 -1.36 -10.46
CA ASP A 70 6.08 -2.20 -10.11
C ASP A 70 6.02 -3.44 -11.01
N VAL A 71 5.40 -4.50 -10.52
CA VAL A 71 5.20 -5.74 -11.26
C VAL A 71 3.91 -5.72 -12.08
N SER A 72 2.99 -4.80 -11.78
CA SER A 72 1.66 -4.71 -12.39
C SER A 72 1.66 -3.83 -13.65
N PRO A 73 1.46 -4.41 -14.85
CA PRO A 73 1.35 -3.63 -16.08
C PRO A 73 0.14 -2.69 -16.07
N ASP A 74 -0.98 -3.10 -15.45
CA ASP A 74 -2.21 -2.29 -15.38
C ASP A 74 -2.03 -1.06 -14.49
N LEU A 75 -1.36 -1.18 -13.35
CA LEU A 75 -1.04 -0.05 -12.48
C LEU A 75 -0.06 0.89 -13.16
N LEU A 76 0.97 0.35 -13.81
CA LEU A 76 1.94 1.14 -14.58
C LEU A 76 1.32 1.83 -15.79
N ALA A 77 0.29 1.26 -16.40
CA ALA A 77 -0.45 1.95 -17.46
C ALA A 77 -1.12 3.22 -16.93
N VAL A 78 -1.72 3.19 -15.74
CA VAL A 78 -2.27 4.38 -15.07
C VAL A 78 -1.15 5.39 -14.76
N ALA A 79 -0.03 4.92 -14.20
CA ALA A 79 1.12 5.79 -13.87
C ALA A 79 1.68 6.49 -15.10
N ARG A 80 1.85 5.77 -16.22
CA ARG A 80 2.33 6.33 -17.48
C ARG A 80 1.33 7.30 -18.10
N ALA A 81 0.02 7.03 -18.02
CA ALA A 81 -1.01 7.97 -18.47
C ALA A 81 -0.94 9.29 -17.68
N ARG A 82 -0.80 9.22 -16.36
CA ARG A 82 -0.61 10.41 -15.50
C ARG A 82 0.69 11.17 -15.81
N ALA A 83 1.77 10.46 -16.13
CA ALA A 83 3.04 11.08 -16.53
C ALA A 83 2.95 11.85 -17.85
N ALA A 84 1.99 11.48 -18.72
CA ALA A 84 1.73 12.17 -19.97
C ALA A 84 0.83 13.41 -19.83
N GLU A 85 0.26 13.67 -18.67
CA GLU A 85 -0.57 14.85 -18.42
C GLU A 85 0.27 16.13 -18.42
N PRO A 86 -0.27 17.25 -18.96
CA PRO A 86 0.43 18.52 -18.95
C PRO A 86 0.78 18.98 -17.53
N GLY A 87 2.08 19.25 -17.31
CA GLY A 87 2.59 19.70 -15.99
C GLY A 87 2.89 18.58 -15.01
N ALA A 88 2.77 17.33 -15.39
CA ALA A 88 3.24 16.20 -14.57
C ALA A 88 4.77 16.30 -14.41
N PRO A 89 5.30 16.07 -13.18
CA PRO A 89 6.73 16.03 -13.00
C PRO A 89 7.30 14.77 -13.69
N PRO A 90 8.55 14.83 -14.20
CA PRO A 90 9.16 13.70 -14.88
C PRO A 90 9.40 12.53 -13.92
N VAL A 91 8.89 11.35 -14.26
CA VAL A 91 9.09 10.08 -13.54
C VAL A 91 9.32 8.97 -14.55
N ALA A 92 10.34 8.15 -14.34
CA ALA A 92 10.55 6.93 -15.10
C ALA A 92 9.76 5.78 -14.45
N PHE A 93 9.05 4.97 -15.26
CA PHE A 93 8.32 3.79 -14.77
C PHE A 93 8.85 2.52 -15.41
N VAL A 94 9.31 1.59 -14.57
CA VAL A 94 9.89 0.29 -14.93
C VAL A 94 8.96 -0.82 -14.48
N GLU A 95 8.61 -1.71 -15.40
CA GLU A 95 7.91 -2.95 -15.09
C GLU A 95 8.93 -4.02 -14.73
N GLY A 96 8.75 -4.65 -13.58
CA GLY A 96 9.65 -5.70 -13.14
C GLY A 96 9.45 -6.15 -11.72
N ASP A 97 9.93 -7.36 -11.44
CA ASP A 97 9.98 -7.89 -10.09
C ASP A 97 11.21 -7.34 -9.35
N ALA A 98 10.98 -6.69 -8.24
CA ALA A 98 12.03 -6.12 -7.39
C ALA A 98 13.03 -7.17 -6.86
N ALA A 99 12.62 -8.44 -6.74
CA ALA A 99 13.52 -9.52 -6.36
C ALA A 99 14.63 -9.81 -7.40
N SER A 100 14.41 -9.44 -8.66
CA SER A 100 15.33 -9.73 -9.77
C SER A 100 15.70 -8.51 -10.62
N ALA A 101 15.03 -7.37 -10.45
CA ALA A 101 15.29 -6.16 -11.22
C ALA A 101 16.77 -5.73 -11.17
N ARG A 102 17.27 -5.20 -12.30
CA ARG A 102 18.63 -4.67 -12.43
C ARG A 102 18.57 -3.23 -12.93
N PHE A 103 19.45 -2.40 -12.42
CA PHE A 103 19.53 -0.98 -12.75
C PHE A 103 20.96 -0.64 -13.20
N GLU A 104 21.08 0.24 -14.20
CA GLU A 104 22.37 0.64 -14.78
C GLU A 104 23.23 1.45 -13.82
N ALA A 105 22.61 2.20 -12.94
CA ALA A 105 23.30 3.04 -11.98
C ALA A 105 22.58 3.02 -10.60
N PRO A 106 23.32 3.12 -9.48
CA PRO A 106 22.75 3.02 -8.15
C PRO A 106 21.86 4.20 -7.81
N PHE A 107 20.94 3.98 -6.86
CA PHE A 107 20.07 5.01 -6.29
C PHE A 107 20.62 5.56 -4.98
N ASP A 108 20.28 6.82 -4.69
CA ASP A 108 20.62 7.53 -3.45
C ASP A 108 19.64 7.21 -2.30
N ALA A 109 18.45 6.70 -2.63
CA ALA A 109 17.44 6.30 -1.65
C ALA A 109 16.44 5.28 -2.24
N LEU A 110 15.83 4.51 -1.33
CA LEU A 110 14.71 3.60 -1.61
C LEU A 110 13.51 4.04 -0.79
N PHE A 111 12.38 4.19 -1.46
CA PHE A 111 11.08 4.44 -0.84
C PHE A 111 10.09 3.34 -1.18
N SER A 112 9.14 3.04 -0.28
CA SER A 112 8.03 2.14 -0.58
C SER A 112 6.80 2.52 0.23
N ARG A 113 5.68 2.76 -0.46
CA ARG A 113 4.38 2.92 0.16
C ARG A 113 3.54 1.65 -0.06
N PHE A 114 3.50 0.77 0.94
CA PHE A 114 2.77 -0.50 0.94
C PHE A 114 3.23 -1.55 -0.09
N GLY A 115 4.30 -1.30 -0.86
CA GLY A 115 4.86 -2.28 -1.81
C GLY A 115 5.77 -3.32 -1.15
N CYS A 116 6.46 -2.94 -0.08
CA CYS A 116 7.47 -3.77 0.59
C CYS A 116 6.94 -5.04 1.29
N MET A 117 5.61 -5.20 1.42
CA MET A 117 4.97 -6.28 2.18
C MET A 117 4.70 -7.56 1.37
N PHE A 118 5.04 -7.60 0.08
CA PHE A 118 4.54 -8.63 -0.83
C PHE A 118 5.60 -9.62 -1.34
N PHE A 119 6.81 -9.61 -0.81
CA PHE A 119 7.85 -10.56 -1.21
C PHE A 119 7.57 -11.96 -0.68
N GLU A 120 7.57 -12.96 -1.59
CA GLU A 120 7.46 -14.38 -1.24
C GLU A 120 8.74 -14.89 -0.58
N ASP A 121 9.89 -14.47 -1.10
CA ASP A 121 11.20 -14.71 -0.51
C ASP A 121 11.86 -13.36 -0.18
N PRO A 122 11.64 -12.82 1.04
CA PRO A 122 12.03 -11.46 1.36
C PRO A 122 13.54 -11.24 1.43
N VAL A 123 14.33 -12.20 1.93
CA VAL A 123 15.77 -11.95 2.14
C VAL A 123 16.53 -11.77 0.83
N PRO A 124 16.39 -12.62 -0.20
CA PRO A 124 16.97 -12.38 -1.51
C PRO A 124 16.50 -11.09 -2.17
N ALA A 125 15.19 -10.78 -2.07
CA ALA A 125 14.64 -9.53 -2.61
C ALA A 125 15.28 -8.29 -1.97
N TRP A 126 15.36 -8.26 -0.64
CA TRP A 126 16.02 -7.17 0.08
C TRP A 126 17.53 -7.08 -0.18
N ARG A 127 18.20 -8.21 -0.42
CA ARG A 127 19.61 -8.23 -0.82
C ARG A 127 19.78 -7.64 -2.22
N ASN A 128 18.89 -7.96 -3.16
CA ASN A 128 18.89 -7.41 -4.50
C ASN A 128 18.64 -5.89 -4.49
N LEU A 129 17.62 -5.43 -3.76
CA LEU A 129 17.32 -4.00 -3.61
C LEU A 129 18.49 -3.22 -2.97
N ARG A 130 19.11 -3.79 -1.93
CA ARG A 130 20.28 -3.18 -1.30
C ARG A 130 21.44 -3.01 -2.29
N ALA A 131 21.67 -3.99 -3.16
CA ALA A 131 22.72 -3.92 -4.19
C ALA A 131 22.44 -2.86 -5.28
N ALA A 132 21.20 -2.41 -5.42
CA ALA A 132 20.81 -1.34 -6.33
C ALA A 132 21.02 0.08 -5.75
N LEU A 133 21.49 0.20 -4.50
CA LEU A 133 21.69 1.48 -3.83
C LEU A 133 23.16 1.79 -3.57
N LEU A 134 23.46 3.08 -3.41
CA LEU A 134 24.74 3.52 -2.87
C LEU A 134 24.92 3.02 -1.43
N PRO A 135 26.16 2.70 -1.01
CA PRO A 135 26.43 2.32 0.37
C PRO A 135 25.95 3.40 1.37
N GLY A 136 25.19 2.99 2.38
CA GLY A 136 24.61 3.89 3.37
C GLY A 136 23.34 4.64 2.92
N ALA A 137 22.86 4.44 1.71
CA ALA A 137 21.62 5.03 1.21
C ALA A 137 20.43 4.66 2.11
N PRO A 138 19.52 5.62 2.43
CA PRO A 138 18.35 5.35 3.25
C PRO A 138 17.31 4.52 2.50
N PHE A 139 16.66 3.64 3.23
CA PHE A 139 15.37 3.04 2.90
C PHE A 139 14.30 3.55 3.86
N VAL A 140 13.14 3.90 3.31
CA VAL A 140 11.92 4.14 4.07
C VAL A 140 10.77 3.35 3.45
N GLY A 141 10.13 2.55 4.28
CA GLY A 141 8.95 1.77 3.90
C GLY A 141 7.76 2.06 4.79
N VAL A 142 6.57 2.19 4.20
CA VAL A 142 5.31 2.30 4.93
C VAL A 142 4.58 0.96 4.81
N ALA A 143 4.21 0.37 5.94
CA ALA A 143 3.56 -0.94 6.01
C ALA A 143 2.47 -0.97 7.09
N TRP A 144 1.41 -1.77 6.88
CA TRP A 144 0.34 -1.86 7.87
C TRP A 144 0.80 -2.55 9.16
N ARG A 145 0.35 -2.01 10.29
CA ARG A 145 0.40 -2.66 11.61
C ARG A 145 -0.64 -3.78 11.69
N PRO A 146 -0.69 -4.57 12.78
CA PRO A 146 -1.64 -5.68 12.90
C PRO A 146 -3.08 -5.29 12.58
N VAL A 147 -3.81 -6.20 11.91
CA VAL A 147 -5.20 -5.95 11.47
C VAL A 147 -6.11 -5.47 12.59
N LYS A 148 -5.94 -5.97 13.82
CA LYS A 148 -6.72 -5.55 14.99
C LYS A 148 -6.52 -4.08 15.38
N GLN A 149 -5.43 -3.47 14.95
CA GLN A 149 -5.12 -2.07 15.18
C GLN A 149 -5.58 -1.17 14.01
N ASN A 150 -5.91 -1.76 12.87
CA ASN A 150 -6.38 -1.11 11.66
C ASN A 150 -7.92 -1.17 11.61
N LEU A 151 -8.57 -0.24 12.33
CA LEU A 151 -10.02 -0.29 12.52
C LEU A 151 -10.80 -0.18 11.20
N TRP A 152 -10.22 0.44 10.16
CA TRP A 152 -10.82 0.51 8.83
C TRP A 152 -11.02 -0.86 8.15
N VAL A 153 -10.32 -1.92 8.61
CA VAL A 153 -10.53 -3.32 8.22
C VAL A 153 -11.20 -4.10 9.35
N PHE A 154 -10.78 -3.87 10.60
CA PHE A 154 -11.19 -4.69 11.73
C PHE A 154 -12.65 -4.48 12.13
N GLU A 155 -13.16 -3.23 12.11
CA GLU A 155 -14.58 -2.97 12.40
C GLU A 155 -15.49 -3.58 11.32
N PRO A 156 -15.29 -3.36 10.00
CA PRO A 156 -16.04 -4.10 8.99
C PRO A 156 -15.99 -5.62 9.19
N LEU A 157 -14.82 -6.18 9.46
CA LEU A 157 -14.67 -7.63 9.68
C LEU A 157 -15.50 -8.13 10.88
N LYS A 158 -15.62 -7.34 11.95
CA LYS A 158 -16.48 -7.70 13.10
C LYS A 158 -17.97 -7.71 12.72
N LEU A 159 -18.39 -6.79 11.85
CA LEU A 159 -19.78 -6.62 11.44
C LEU A 159 -20.29 -7.74 10.52
N ILE A 160 -19.40 -8.28 9.68
CA ILE A 160 -19.78 -9.21 8.60
C ILE A 160 -19.02 -10.54 8.62
N GLY A 161 -18.12 -10.73 9.59
CA GLY A 161 -17.22 -11.89 9.59
C GLY A 161 -17.90 -13.26 9.63
N ASP A 162 -19.09 -13.34 10.24
CA ASP A 162 -19.94 -14.52 10.29
C ASP A 162 -20.61 -14.85 8.94
N LEU A 163 -20.77 -13.88 8.06
CA LEU A 163 -21.27 -14.06 6.71
C LEU A 163 -20.19 -14.50 5.72
N LEU A 164 -18.93 -14.22 6.04
CA LEU A 164 -17.82 -14.51 5.11
C LEU A 164 -17.38 -15.97 5.20
N PRO A 165 -17.04 -16.62 4.07
CA PRO A 165 -16.47 -17.96 4.09
C PRO A 165 -15.26 -18.03 5.04
N PRO A 166 -15.11 -19.13 5.81
CA PRO A 166 -13.95 -19.34 6.65
C PRO A 166 -12.66 -19.25 5.83
N GLN A 167 -11.69 -18.51 6.33
CA GLN A 167 -10.37 -18.42 5.72
C GLN A 167 -9.29 -18.66 6.78
N PRO A 168 -8.33 -19.56 6.52
CA PRO A 168 -7.19 -19.73 7.40
C PRO A 168 -6.44 -18.40 7.54
N SER A 169 -6.04 -18.08 8.76
CA SER A 169 -5.13 -16.93 8.96
C SER A 169 -3.82 -17.23 8.23
N PRO A 170 -3.31 -16.30 7.42
CA PRO A 170 -2.00 -16.49 6.81
C PRO A 170 -0.94 -16.60 7.90
N PRO A 171 0.11 -17.38 7.68
CA PRO A 171 1.22 -17.44 8.63
C PRO A 171 1.87 -16.05 8.81
N PRO A 172 2.48 -15.75 9.96
CA PRO A 172 3.22 -14.51 10.16
C PRO A 172 4.25 -14.30 9.03
N GLY A 173 4.29 -13.08 8.50
CA GLY A 173 5.20 -12.74 7.42
C GLY A 173 4.78 -13.19 6.02
N ALA A 174 3.64 -13.86 5.86
CA ALA A 174 3.13 -14.20 4.53
C ALA A 174 2.91 -12.95 3.67
N PRO A 175 3.21 -13.02 2.34
CA PRO A 175 3.00 -11.91 1.42
C PRO A 175 1.57 -11.38 1.47
N GLY A 176 1.41 -10.08 1.69
CA GLY A 176 0.09 -9.47 1.76
C GLY A 176 0.06 -8.19 2.58
N PRO A 177 -1.12 -7.52 2.67
CA PRO A 177 -1.25 -6.22 3.33
C PRO A 177 -0.72 -6.18 4.77
N PHE A 178 -0.78 -7.30 5.48
CA PHE A 178 -0.33 -7.42 6.87
C PHE A 178 0.95 -8.28 7.04
N GLY A 179 1.71 -8.49 5.95
CA GLY A 179 2.96 -9.26 5.99
C GLY A 179 4.03 -8.65 6.90
N TRP A 180 3.97 -7.34 7.14
CA TRP A 180 4.87 -6.61 8.04
C TRP A 180 4.22 -6.22 9.38
N ALA A 181 3.07 -6.82 9.71
CA ALA A 181 2.35 -6.49 10.95
C ALA A 181 3.22 -6.60 12.21
N GLU A 182 4.06 -7.62 12.28
CA GLU A 182 5.00 -7.85 13.39
C GLU A 182 6.40 -7.41 12.97
N PRO A 183 6.92 -6.27 13.47
CA PRO A 183 8.15 -5.64 12.96
C PRO A 183 9.42 -6.47 13.18
N ALA A 184 9.39 -7.44 14.11
CA ALA A 184 10.51 -8.34 14.34
C ALA A 184 10.87 -9.19 13.12
N LEU A 185 9.87 -9.61 12.32
CA LEU A 185 10.08 -10.41 11.11
C LEU A 185 10.77 -9.60 9.99
N PRO A 186 10.20 -8.49 9.48
CA PRO A 186 10.87 -7.69 8.47
C PRO A 186 12.20 -7.11 8.97
N GLY A 187 12.33 -6.82 10.26
CA GLY A 187 13.60 -6.42 10.86
C GLY A 187 14.68 -7.48 10.71
N ALA A 188 14.34 -8.75 10.97
CA ALA A 188 15.26 -9.87 10.79
C ALA A 188 15.62 -10.08 9.30
N TRP A 189 14.66 -10.00 8.39
CA TRP A 189 14.92 -10.14 6.95
C TRP A 189 15.85 -9.03 6.41
N LEU A 190 15.61 -7.80 6.81
CA LEU A 190 16.47 -6.67 6.45
C LEU A 190 17.90 -6.87 6.98
N ALA A 191 18.04 -7.23 8.26
CA ALA A 191 19.35 -7.48 8.87
C ALA A 191 20.10 -8.63 8.17
N GLU A 192 19.42 -9.75 7.88
CA GLU A 192 20.00 -10.89 7.15
C GLU A 192 20.41 -10.52 5.71
N ALA A 193 19.64 -9.63 5.07
CA ALA A 193 19.98 -9.08 3.76
C ALA A 193 21.13 -8.05 3.79
N GLY A 194 21.65 -7.71 4.98
CA GLY A 194 22.79 -6.83 5.17
C GLY A 194 22.43 -5.35 5.38
N TRP A 195 21.15 -5.02 5.57
CA TRP A 195 20.72 -3.68 5.94
C TRP A 195 21.09 -3.37 7.38
N ARG A 196 21.36 -2.10 7.66
CA ARG A 196 21.77 -1.62 9.00
C ARG A 196 20.82 -0.57 9.52
N GLU A 197 20.92 -0.23 10.81
CA GLU A 197 20.12 0.81 11.46
C GLU A 197 18.61 0.61 11.23
N VAL A 198 18.16 -0.64 11.30
CA VAL A 198 16.77 -0.99 11.06
C VAL A 198 15.91 -0.49 12.22
N GLY A 199 14.91 0.32 11.91
CA GLY A 199 14.00 0.91 12.89
C GLY A 199 12.55 0.90 12.39
N PHE A 200 11.59 0.97 13.33
CA PHE A 200 10.16 1.03 13.04
C PHE A 200 9.53 2.10 13.95
N ALA A 201 9.01 3.15 13.36
CA ALA A 201 8.22 4.17 14.04
C ALA A 201 6.73 3.97 13.75
N GLU A 202 5.88 4.35 14.70
CA GLU A 202 4.43 4.29 14.53
C GLU A 202 3.91 5.56 13.87
N ALA A 203 2.96 5.42 12.94
CA ALA A 203 2.17 6.51 12.43
C ALA A 203 0.69 6.10 12.34
N GLU A 204 -0.18 7.09 12.51
CA GLU A 204 -1.64 6.90 12.48
C GLU A 204 -2.29 8.03 11.69
N ALA A 205 -3.33 7.68 10.93
CA ALA A 205 -4.20 8.65 10.27
C ALA A 205 -5.62 8.08 10.14
N ASP A 206 -6.63 8.95 10.11
CA ASP A 206 -7.98 8.54 9.78
C ASP A 206 -8.11 8.22 8.29
N ILE A 207 -8.74 7.10 8.01
CA ILE A 207 -9.12 6.68 6.67
C ILE A 207 -10.59 7.01 6.45
N ALA A 208 -10.89 7.84 5.45
CA ALA A 208 -12.24 8.13 5.01
C ALA A 208 -12.71 7.03 4.04
N LEU A 209 -13.47 6.06 4.55
CA LEU A 209 -14.02 4.97 3.75
C LEU A 209 -15.02 5.52 2.73
N GLY A 210 -14.82 5.20 1.45
CA GLY A 210 -15.61 5.74 0.35
C GLY A 210 -15.29 7.20 -0.01
N GLY A 211 -14.24 7.78 0.60
CA GLY A 211 -13.76 9.14 0.35
C GLY A 211 -14.44 10.22 1.18
N GLU A 212 -13.88 11.42 1.13
CA GLU A 212 -14.33 12.59 1.89
C GLU A 212 -15.68 13.12 1.41
N THR A 213 -15.89 13.11 0.11
CA THR A 213 -17.08 13.63 -0.57
C THR A 213 -17.57 12.67 -1.65
N GLY A 214 -18.80 12.83 -2.11
CA GLY A 214 -19.37 12.05 -3.20
C GLY A 214 -20.88 12.31 -3.36
N ALA A 215 -21.46 11.84 -4.46
CA ALA A 215 -22.87 11.99 -4.75
C ALA A 215 -23.79 11.21 -3.79
N SER A 216 -23.31 10.09 -3.27
CA SER A 216 -24.05 9.26 -2.31
C SER A 216 -23.76 9.65 -0.86
N PRO A 217 -24.68 9.37 0.09
CA PRO A 217 -24.44 9.55 1.52
C PRO A 217 -23.23 8.76 2.03
N PRO A 218 -22.64 9.12 3.20
CA PRO A 218 -21.40 8.53 3.70
C PRO A 218 -21.48 7.02 3.94
N LEU A 219 -22.57 6.51 4.49
CA LEU A 219 -22.70 5.08 4.81
C LEU A 219 -22.76 4.19 3.56
N PRO A 220 -23.63 4.44 2.57
CA PRO A 220 -23.60 3.73 1.29
C PRO A 220 -22.24 3.78 0.58
N ARG A 221 -21.57 4.95 0.58
CA ARG A 221 -20.23 5.07 -0.01
C ARG A 221 -19.19 4.21 0.69
N ALA A 222 -19.21 4.20 2.03
CA ALA A 222 -18.29 3.39 2.82
C ALA A 222 -18.54 1.89 2.62
N ALA A 223 -19.81 1.45 2.64
CA ALA A 223 -20.19 0.08 2.38
C ALA A 223 -19.72 -0.36 0.98
N GLU A 224 -19.99 0.44 -0.06
CA GLU A 224 -19.53 0.18 -1.41
C GLU A 224 -18.01 0.06 -1.51
N ALA A 225 -17.27 0.97 -0.87
CA ALA A 225 -15.82 0.94 -0.85
C ALA A 225 -15.24 -0.34 -0.21
N ILE A 226 -15.89 -0.84 0.85
CA ILE A 226 -15.48 -2.09 1.52
C ILE A 226 -15.83 -3.30 0.64
N MET A 227 -16.99 -3.29 0.00
CA MET A 227 -17.49 -4.39 -0.82
C MET A 227 -16.70 -4.55 -2.12
N THR A 228 -16.25 -3.45 -2.73
CA THR A 228 -15.57 -3.47 -4.03
C THR A 228 -14.05 -3.34 -3.95
N GLY A 229 -13.52 -2.81 -2.83
CA GLY A 229 -12.09 -2.60 -2.64
C GLY A 229 -11.60 -3.00 -1.26
N GLY A 230 -10.28 -3.14 -1.12
CA GLY A 230 -9.64 -3.49 0.14
C GLY A 230 -9.64 -4.98 0.48
N PRO A 231 -9.16 -5.33 1.69
CA PRO A 231 -8.84 -6.71 2.06
C PRO A 231 -10.01 -7.68 2.12
N LEU A 232 -11.25 -7.19 2.27
CA LEU A 232 -12.46 -8.03 2.41
C LEU A 232 -13.20 -8.23 1.10
N SER A 233 -12.98 -7.38 0.10
CA SER A 233 -13.79 -7.31 -1.12
C SER A 233 -13.88 -8.63 -1.89
N ARG A 234 -12.77 -9.35 -2.06
CA ARG A 234 -12.77 -10.64 -2.77
C ARG A 234 -13.72 -11.64 -2.14
N ARG A 235 -13.68 -11.78 -0.81
CA ARG A 235 -14.56 -12.69 -0.06
C ARG A 235 -16.02 -12.28 -0.13
N ILE A 236 -16.30 -10.98 -0.14
CA ILE A 236 -17.66 -10.44 -0.25
C ILE A 236 -18.22 -10.72 -1.65
N LEU A 237 -17.43 -10.47 -2.70
CA LEU A 237 -17.84 -10.68 -4.09
C LEU A 237 -18.09 -12.16 -4.47
N GLU A 238 -17.52 -13.09 -3.71
CA GLU A 238 -17.75 -14.54 -3.85
C GLU A 238 -19.08 -15.00 -3.21
N LEU A 239 -19.76 -14.14 -2.44
CA LEU A 239 -21.05 -14.44 -1.82
C LEU A 239 -22.20 -14.36 -2.83
N PRO A 240 -23.31 -15.11 -2.61
CA PRO A 240 -24.56 -14.89 -3.33
C PRO A 240 -25.10 -13.47 -3.16
N GLU A 241 -25.91 -12.98 -4.12
CA GLU A 241 -26.41 -11.60 -4.12
C GLU A 241 -27.22 -11.22 -2.87
N ASP A 242 -28.03 -12.15 -2.35
CA ASP A 242 -28.79 -11.96 -1.11
C ASP A 242 -27.87 -11.79 0.11
N ALA A 243 -26.80 -12.56 0.20
CA ALA A 243 -25.79 -12.42 1.24
C ALA A 243 -24.99 -11.11 1.08
N GLN A 244 -24.69 -10.67 -0.15
CA GLN A 244 -24.06 -9.37 -0.40
C GLN A 244 -24.98 -8.21 0.03
N ALA A 245 -26.31 -8.33 -0.17
CA ALA A 245 -27.27 -7.34 0.32
C ALA A 245 -27.30 -7.26 1.85
N GLU A 246 -27.23 -8.39 2.54
CA GLU A 246 -27.11 -8.45 4.00
C GLU A 246 -25.79 -7.84 4.49
N VAL A 247 -24.67 -8.13 3.82
CA VAL A 247 -23.36 -7.49 4.09
C VAL A 247 -23.48 -5.97 4.02
N ARG A 248 -24.10 -5.44 2.95
CA ARG A 248 -24.29 -3.99 2.79
C ARG A 248 -25.11 -3.41 3.95
N ALA A 249 -26.23 -4.02 4.28
CA ALA A 249 -27.12 -3.56 5.35
C ALA A 249 -26.39 -3.53 6.71
N ARG A 250 -25.62 -4.57 7.04
CA ARG A 250 -24.85 -4.60 8.30
C ARG A 250 -23.72 -3.58 8.33
N LEU A 251 -23.03 -3.37 7.22
CA LEU A 251 -21.99 -2.34 7.12
C LEU A 251 -22.60 -0.95 7.31
N GLU A 252 -23.69 -0.60 6.63
CA GLU A 252 -24.33 0.69 6.75
C GLU A 252 -24.84 0.95 8.18
N ALA A 253 -25.47 -0.02 8.82
CA ALA A 253 -25.94 0.10 10.19
C ALA A 253 -24.78 0.20 11.20
N GLY A 254 -23.80 -0.69 11.11
CA GLY A 254 -22.72 -0.79 12.07
C GLY A 254 -21.64 0.31 11.95
N LEU A 255 -21.52 0.94 10.78
CA LEU A 255 -20.58 2.04 10.57
C LEU A 255 -21.15 3.41 10.92
N ALA A 256 -22.44 3.53 11.24
CA ALA A 256 -23.08 4.79 11.59
C ALA A 256 -22.37 5.57 12.72
N PRO A 257 -21.87 4.95 13.81
CA PRO A 257 -21.13 5.65 14.86
C PRO A 257 -19.82 6.33 14.41
N PHE A 258 -19.29 5.94 13.28
CA PHE A 258 -18.00 6.43 12.74
C PHE A 258 -18.16 7.55 11.70
N VAL A 259 -19.39 8.00 11.46
CA VAL A 259 -19.65 9.15 10.58
C VAL A 259 -19.20 10.44 11.27
N ARG A 260 -18.20 11.11 10.68
CA ARG A 260 -17.68 12.42 11.12
C ARG A 260 -17.42 13.27 9.89
N ASP A 261 -17.80 14.54 9.92
CA ASP A 261 -17.57 15.50 8.82
C ASP A 261 -18.00 14.99 7.44
N GLY A 262 -19.16 14.30 7.37
CA GLY A 262 -19.71 13.79 6.11
C GLY A 262 -19.02 12.56 5.51
N ALA A 263 -18.14 11.91 6.26
CA ALA A 263 -17.45 10.67 5.88
C ALA A 263 -17.43 9.64 7.02
N VAL A 264 -17.34 8.35 6.69
CA VAL A 264 -17.04 7.30 7.66
C VAL A 264 -15.52 7.28 7.87
N ARG A 265 -15.07 7.63 9.07
CA ARG A 265 -13.66 7.76 9.42
C ARG A 265 -13.25 6.71 10.44
N LEU A 266 -12.25 5.92 10.10
CA LEU A 266 -11.70 4.89 10.98
C LEU A 266 -10.16 4.97 10.98
N PRO A 267 -9.52 4.81 12.16
CA PRO A 267 -8.06 4.84 12.25
C PRO A 267 -7.40 3.78 11.39
N GLY A 268 -6.40 4.21 10.63
CA GLY A 268 -5.40 3.37 10.00
C GLY A 268 -4.05 3.54 10.71
N ARG A 269 -3.33 2.46 10.95
CA ARG A 269 -2.06 2.45 11.67
C ARG A 269 -0.99 1.74 10.87
N VAL A 270 0.16 2.39 10.75
CA VAL A 270 1.28 1.89 9.97
C VAL A 270 2.58 1.89 10.77
N TRP A 271 3.50 1.06 10.34
CA TRP A 271 4.92 1.20 10.59
C TRP A 271 5.53 2.10 9.51
N VAL A 272 6.34 3.06 9.92
CA VAL A 272 7.32 3.73 9.08
C VAL A 272 8.64 3.05 9.38
N ALA A 273 9.01 2.12 8.51
CA ALA A 273 10.26 1.37 8.61
C ALA A 273 11.41 2.17 8.01
N THR A 274 12.56 2.16 8.64
CA THR A 274 13.79 2.79 8.17
C THR A 274 14.95 1.82 8.22
N ALA A 275 15.89 1.93 7.25
CA ALA A 275 17.15 1.20 7.28
C ALA A 275 18.22 1.92 6.43
N ARG A 276 19.47 1.42 6.46
CA ARG A 276 20.58 1.86 5.63
C ARG A 276 21.16 0.72 4.83
N ALA A 277 21.45 0.95 3.54
CA ALA A 277 22.04 -0.03 2.61
C ALA A 277 23.50 -0.40 2.96
#